data_1567c0a1fbdc62439634d47d48993a3e
#
_entry.id   1567c0a1fbdc62439634d47d48993a3e
#
_cell.length_a   1.000
_cell.length_b   1.000
_cell.length_c   1.000
_cell.angle_alpha   90.00
_cell.angle_beta   90.00
_cell.angle_gamma   90.00
#
_symmetry.space_group_name_H-M   'P 1'
#
loop_
_entity.id
_entity.type
_entity.pdbx_description
1 polymer ?
#
loop_
_entity_poly.entity_id
_entity_poly.type
_entity_poly.pdbx_seq_one_letter_code
_entity_poly.pdbx_strand_id
1 'polypeptide(L)'
;VDYTQEMLDTAKRNAGNLCERISFYKMDAQNLEFEDDVFDVVISRNLTWNLKDPKRAYEEWCRVLKPGGKLLNFDANWYGYLYDEEKRLSYEEDRKSVESEHLDDHYLCTDIDRMEKIALQMPLSAINRPSWDRKFLKENGFESVAVDTGIWQRVWSQEEKLNYHSTPMFMISAVKEEKNVWSESDGMGDSDSGYDRKRDLEDAMLCAAPGMKKSGFLRLGGGEFSLPYTVICGSHPGKTVLITAAVHGGEYVGIQAAVELADKLKPEKIHGRVILVKTVCRKEFEERSGSICPEDEKNLNRVFPGNPQGTRMDRLAYEV
;
A
#
# COMPACT_ATOMS: atom_id res chain seq x y z
N VAL A 1 -16.13 0.54 -10.36
CA VAL A 1 -16.69 1.88 -10.57
C VAL A 1 -16.18 2.45 -11.88
N ASP A 2 -17.02 3.04 -12.68
CA ASP A 2 -16.66 3.82 -13.87
C ASP A 2 -17.67 4.94 -14.07
N TYR A 3 -17.23 6.02 -14.72
CA TYR A 3 -18.09 7.17 -15.02
C TYR A 3 -19.04 6.91 -16.19
N THR A 4 -18.67 6.03 -17.14
CA THR A 4 -19.42 5.78 -18.38
C THR A 4 -20.11 4.43 -18.35
N GLN A 5 -21.33 4.37 -18.90
CA GLN A 5 -22.09 3.14 -18.96
C GLN A 5 -21.46 2.14 -19.92
N GLU A 6 -20.88 2.61 -21.03
CA GLU A 6 -20.23 1.79 -22.05
C GLU A 6 -19.05 1.00 -21.50
N MET A 7 -18.23 1.64 -20.64
CA MET A 7 -17.12 0.96 -19.98
C MET A 7 -17.60 -0.10 -18.97
N LEU A 8 -18.66 0.20 -18.22
CA LEU A 8 -19.27 -0.76 -17.30
C LEU A 8 -19.86 -1.97 -18.05
N ASP A 9 -20.50 -1.75 -19.17
CA ASP A 9 -21.07 -2.83 -20.00
C ASP A 9 -19.96 -3.69 -20.61
N THR A 10 -18.85 -3.07 -20.99
CA THR A 10 -17.64 -3.80 -21.43
C THR A 10 -17.02 -4.59 -20.30
N ALA A 11 -16.88 -3.99 -19.12
CA ALA A 11 -16.39 -4.67 -17.94
C ALA A 11 -17.24 -5.89 -17.53
N LYS A 12 -18.58 -5.76 -17.61
CA LYS A 12 -19.50 -6.88 -17.38
C LYS A 12 -19.30 -8.02 -18.37
N ARG A 13 -19.16 -7.68 -19.66
CA ARG A 13 -18.89 -8.70 -20.70
C ARG A 13 -17.57 -9.43 -20.44
N ASN A 14 -16.52 -8.67 -20.09
CA ASN A 14 -15.20 -9.24 -19.85
C ASN A 14 -15.15 -10.08 -18.54
N ALA A 15 -15.99 -9.76 -17.56
CA ALA A 15 -16.09 -10.51 -16.32
C ALA A 15 -16.63 -11.92 -16.51
N GLY A 16 -17.45 -12.19 -17.56
CA GLY A 16 -18.02 -13.51 -17.83
C GLY A 16 -18.71 -14.09 -16.61
N ASN A 17 -18.32 -15.31 -16.22
CA ASN A 17 -18.86 -16.02 -15.03
C ASN A 17 -18.50 -15.35 -13.68
N LEU A 18 -17.55 -14.42 -13.64
CA LEU A 18 -17.24 -13.68 -12.42
C LEU A 18 -18.24 -12.55 -12.16
N CYS A 19 -19.12 -12.27 -13.11
CA CYS A 19 -20.08 -11.15 -13.04
C CYS A 19 -20.97 -11.20 -11.77
N GLU A 20 -21.33 -12.41 -11.31
CA GLU A 20 -22.13 -12.61 -10.09
C GLU A 20 -21.38 -12.23 -8.79
N ARG A 21 -20.05 -12.14 -8.85
CA ARG A 21 -19.18 -11.79 -7.71
C ARG A 21 -18.73 -10.33 -7.74
N ILE A 22 -19.09 -9.59 -8.77
CA ILE A 22 -18.65 -8.21 -9.00
C ILE A 22 -19.85 -7.28 -9.06
N SER A 23 -19.83 -6.26 -8.21
CA SER A 23 -20.80 -5.16 -8.27
C SER A 23 -20.27 -4.03 -9.14
N PHE A 24 -21.08 -3.57 -10.09
CA PHE A 24 -20.71 -2.53 -11.04
C PHE A 24 -21.50 -1.24 -10.73
N TYR A 25 -20.79 -0.15 -10.53
CA TYR A 25 -21.38 1.13 -10.15
C TYR A 25 -20.98 2.23 -11.14
N LYS A 26 -21.97 2.99 -11.59
CA LYS A 26 -21.73 4.20 -12.39
C LYS A 26 -21.58 5.39 -11.44
N MET A 27 -20.34 5.82 -11.21
CA MET A 27 -19.99 6.89 -10.28
C MET A 27 -18.77 7.67 -10.79
N ASP A 28 -18.64 8.89 -10.31
CA ASP A 28 -17.40 9.67 -10.44
C ASP A 28 -16.40 9.23 -9.36
N ALA A 29 -15.19 8.87 -9.75
CA ALA A 29 -14.11 8.50 -8.84
C ALA A 29 -13.68 9.65 -7.90
N GLN A 30 -14.06 10.87 -8.22
CA GLN A 30 -13.84 12.08 -7.43
C GLN A 30 -14.99 12.36 -6.44
N ASN A 31 -16.08 11.59 -6.51
CA ASN A 31 -17.24 11.73 -5.63
C ASN A 31 -17.96 10.37 -5.51
N LEU A 32 -17.46 9.52 -4.62
CA LEU A 32 -17.99 8.17 -4.43
C LEU A 32 -19.20 8.17 -3.49
N GLU A 33 -20.25 7.45 -3.89
CA GLU A 33 -21.50 7.32 -3.12
C GLU A 33 -21.42 6.17 -2.08
N PHE A 34 -20.22 5.78 -1.67
CA PHE A 34 -20.00 4.78 -0.63
C PHE A 34 -19.81 5.47 0.73
N GLU A 35 -20.19 4.75 1.78
CA GLU A 35 -19.93 5.15 3.17
C GLU A 35 -18.42 5.20 3.45
N ASP A 36 -18.04 5.85 4.54
CA ASP A 36 -16.65 5.87 5.02
C ASP A 36 -16.23 4.48 5.49
N ASP A 37 -14.94 4.18 5.36
CA ASP A 37 -14.32 2.99 5.97
C ASP A 37 -14.94 1.64 5.53
N VAL A 38 -15.34 1.52 4.24
CA VAL A 38 -16.01 0.32 3.69
C VAL A 38 -15.04 -0.68 3.09
N PHE A 39 -13.99 -0.21 2.40
CA PHE A 39 -13.14 -1.08 1.58
C PHE A 39 -11.81 -1.41 2.25
N ASP A 40 -11.38 -2.65 2.11
CA ASP A 40 -10.05 -3.10 2.54
C ASP A 40 -8.97 -2.69 1.53
N VAL A 41 -9.34 -2.60 0.24
CA VAL A 41 -8.43 -2.21 -0.86
C VAL A 41 -9.17 -1.37 -1.87
N VAL A 42 -8.54 -0.28 -2.32
CA VAL A 42 -8.94 0.49 -3.51
C VAL A 42 -7.85 0.31 -4.57
N ILE A 43 -8.26 -0.05 -5.78
CA ILE A 43 -7.36 -0.21 -6.92
C ILE A 43 -7.81 0.75 -8.03
N SER A 44 -6.88 1.51 -8.55
CA SER A 44 -7.06 2.37 -9.73
C SER A 44 -6.02 2.06 -10.78
N ARG A 45 -6.41 2.11 -12.07
CA ARG A 45 -5.47 1.95 -13.18
C ARG A 45 -5.81 2.92 -14.31
N ASN A 46 -4.79 3.66 -14.77
CA ASN A 46 -4.88 4.60 -15.90
C ASN A 46 -5.99 5.65 -15.73
N LEU A 47 -6.20 6.14 -14.51
CA LEU A 47 -7.30 7.03 -14.20
C LEU A 47 -6.85 8.41 -13.72
N THR A 48 -5.90 8.49 -12.78
CA THR A 48 -5.56 9.76 -12.10
C THR A 48 -5.04 10.83 -13.05
N TRP A 49 -4.33 10.47 -14.11
CA TRP A 49 -3.83 11.41 -15.12
C TRP A 49 -4.96 12.20 -15.82
N ASN A 50 -6.16 11.62 -15.91
CA ASN A 50 -7.31 12.12 -16.67
C ASN A 50 -8.39 12.79 -15.78
N LEU A 51 -8.12 12.97 -14.49
CA LEU A 51 -9.08 13.57 -13.57
C LEU A 51 -8.93 15.09 -13.54
N LYS A 52 -10.06 15.79 -13.45
CA LYS A 52 -10.09 17.25 -13.27
C LYS A 52 -9.59 17.65 -11.88
N ASP A 53 -9.91 16.85 -10.88
CA ASP A 53 -9.44 17.03 -9.50
C ASP A 53 -8.88 15.72 -8.94
N PRO A 54 -7.63 15.38 -9.27
CA PRO A 54 -7.00 14.15 -8.76
C PRO A 54 -6.77 14.18 -7.24
N LYS A 55 -6.69 15.37 -6.63
CA LYS A 55 -6.60 15.50 -5.17
C LYS A 55 -7.88 15.00 -4.53
N ARG A 56 -9.02 15.45 -5.02
CA ARG A 56 -10.33 15.03 -4.53
C ARG A 56 -10.53 13.52 -4.70
N ALA A 57 -10.08 12.93 -5.80
CA ALA A 57 -10.13 11.48 -5.96
C ALA A 57 -9.33 10.74 -4.89
N TYR A 58 -8.11 11.17 -4.58
CA TYR A 58 -7.31 10.57 -3.52
C TYR A 58 -7.94 10.74 -2.13
N GLU A 59 -8.56 11.89 -1.86
CA GLU A 59 -9.32 12.13 -0.62
C GLU A 59 -10.50 11.18 -0.50
N GLU A 60 -11.29 11.00 -1.57
CA GLU A 60 -12.41 10.06 -1.61
C GLU A 60 -11.95 8.61 -1.45
N TRP A 61 -10.85 8.22 -2.10
CA TRP A 61 -10.29 6.88 -1.95
C TRP A 61 -9.77 6.64 -0.53
N CYS A 62 -9.19 7.67 0.09
CA CYS A 62 -8.84 7.62 1.50
C CYS A 62 -10.08 7.48 2.38
N ARG A 63 -11.12 8.27 2.12
CA ARG A 63 -12.37 8.25 2.90
C ARG A 63 -13.02 6.87 2.93
N VAL A 64 -13.18 6.24 1.76
CA VAL A 64 -13.86 4.95 1.64
C VAL A 64 -13.01 3.75 2.05
N LEU A 65 -11.69 3.90 2.14
CA LEU A 65 -10.82 2.86 2.69
C LEU A 65 -11.00 2.76 4.20
N LYS A 66 -11.01 1.54 4.72
CA LYS A 66 -10.90 1.28 6.16
C LYS A 66 -9.57 1.78 6.70
N PRO A 67 -9.46 2.15 7.99
CA PRO A 67 -8.18 2.32 8.64
C PRO A 67 -7.28 1.10 8.40
N GLY A 68 -6.01 1.31 8.00
CA GLY A 68 -5.10 0.23 7.59
C GLY A 68 -5.40 -0.37 6.21
N GLY A 69 -6.44 0.09 5.51
CA GLY A 69 -6.78 -0.32 4.14
C GLY A 69 -5.76 0.19 3.13
N LYS A 70 -5.67 -0.47 1.97
CA LYS A 70 -4.62 -0.22 0.97
C LYS A 70 -5.14 0.45 -0.28
N LEU A 71 -4.44 1.49 -0.73
CA LEU A 71 -4.55 2.04 -2.07
C LEU A 71 -3.48 1.44 -2.98
N LEU A 72 -3.88 0.98 -4.16
CA LEU A 72 -2.99 0.59 -5.26
C LEU A 72 -3.36 1.43 -6.49
N ASN A 73 -2.51 2.36 -6.88
CA ASN A 73 -2.73 3.18 -8.07
C ASN A 73 -1.66 2.89 -9.13
N PHE A 74 -2.10 2.42 -10.30
CA PHE A 74 -1.28 2.16 -11.47
C PHE A 74 -1.51 3.26 -12.49
N ASP A 75 -0.49 4.04 -12.82
CA ASP A 75 -0.61 5.14 -13.78
C ASP A 75 0.73 5.44 -14.45
N ALA A 76 0.74 6.37 -15.39
CA ALA A 76 1.94 6.84 -16.07
C ALA A 76 1.87 8.34 -16.37
N ASN A 77 2.99 8.91 -16.81
CA ASN A 77 3.04 10.28 -17.32
C ASN A 77 2.69 10.30 -18.81
N TRP A 78 1.46 9.88 -19.15
CA TRP A 78 1.02 9.58 -20.53
C TRP A 78 1.30 10.69 -21.53
N TYR A 79 1.19 11.94 -21.14
CA TYR A 79 1.35 13.11 -21.99
C TYR A 79 2.48 14.03 -21.54
N GLY A 80 3.44 13.53 -20.76
CA GLY A 80 4.61 14.28 -20.33
C GLY A 80 5.47 14.81 -21.48
N TYR A 81 5.42 14.17 -22.64
CA TYR A 81 6.11 14.59 -23.86
C TYR A 81 5.58 15.93 -24.43
N LEU A 82 4.40 16.38 -24.05
CA LEU A 82 3.89 17.69 -24.43
C LEU A 82 4.61 18.86 -23.75
N TYR A 83 5.36 18.57 -22.67
CA TYR A 83 5.99 19.57 -21.82
C TYR A 83 7.51 19.44 -21.73
N ASP A 84 8.09 18.40 -22.34
CA ASP A 84 9.50 18.04 -22.19
C ASP A 84 10.03 17.50 -23.53
N GLU A 85 11.05 18.17 -24.06
CA GLU A 85 11.62 17.86 -25.39
C GLU A 85 12.30 16.47 -25.42
N GLU A 86 13.00 16.08 -24.35
CA GLU A 86 13.64 14.76 -24.28
C GLU A 86 12.59 13.64 -24.29
N LYS A 87 11.51 13.84 -23.55
CA LYS A 87 10.39 12.89 -23.55
C LYS A 87 9.70 12.84 -24.89
N ARG A 88 9.61 13.96 -25.60
CA ARG A 88 9.04 14.00 -26.94
C ARG A 88 9.88 13.20 -27.94
N LEU A 89 11.19 13.37 -27.91
CA LEU A 89 12.09 12.58 -28.75
C LEU A 89 11.97 11.08 -28.45
N SER A 90 11.92 10.70 -27.18
CA SER A 90 11.72 9.30 -26.78
C SER A 90 10.36 8.75 -27.23
N TYR A 91 9.30 9.54 -27.14
CA TYR A 91 7.98 9.18 -27.67
C TYR A 91 8.00 8.95 -29.20
N GLU A 92 8.68 9.82 -29.96
CA GLU A 92 8.85 9.67 -31.41
C GLU A 92 9.66 8.41 -31.77
N GLU A 93 10.65 8.02 -30.93
CA GLU A 93 11.40 6.78 -31.09
C GLU A 93 10.54 5.54 -30.85
N ASP A 94 9.63 5.58 -29.86
CA ASP A 94 8.65 4.51 -29.65
C ASP A 94 7.79 4.30 -30.89
N ARG A 95 7.27 5.40 -31.47
CA ARG A 95 6.43 5.32 -32.72
C ARG A 95 7.21 4.67 -33.88
N LYS A 96 8.47 5.04 -34.08
CA LYS A 96 9.32 4.42 -35.09
C LYS A 96 9.58 2.94 -34.83
N SER A 97 9.76 2.58 -33.56
CA SER A 97 9.98 1.19 -33.17
C SER A 97 8.74 0.33 -33.39
N VAL A 98 7.57 0.82 -33.04
CA VAL A 98 6.26 0.15 -33.30
C VAL A 98 6.05 -0.06 -34.80
N GLU A 99 6.31 0.97 -35.63
CA GLU A 99 6.22 0.89 -37.08
C GLU A 99 7.19 -0.15 -37.66
N SER A 100 8.45 -0.15 -37.21
CA SER A 100 9.49 -1.06 -37.72
C SER A 100 9.20 -2.53 -37.37
N GLU A 101 8.57 -2.78 -36.23
CA GLU A 101 8.17 -4.13 -35.78
C GLU A 101 6.78 -4.55 -36.33
N HIS A 102 6.15 -3.71 -37.13
CA HIS A 102 4.82 -3.93 -37.73
C HIS A 102 3.73 -4.23 -36.71
N LEU A 103 3.80 -3.59 -35.53
CA LEU A 103 2.82 -3.73 -34.46
C LEU A 103 1.70 -2.68 -34.60
N ASP A 104 0.57 -2.94 -33.96
CA ASP A 104 -0.50 -1.96 -33.84
C ASP A 104 -0.04 -0.77 -32.99
N ASP A 105 -0.13 0.44 -33.56
CA ASP A 105 0.18 1.66 -32.83
C ASP A 105 -1.04 2.09 -32.02
N HIS A 106 -0.93 1.94 -30.68
CA HIS A 106 -2.03 2.22 -29.77
C HIS A 106 -2.42 3.70 -29.71
N TYR A 107 -1.53 4.62 -30.08
CA TYR A 107 -1.85 6.05 -30.18
C TYR A 107 -2.63 6.37 -31.44
N LEU A 108 -2.33 5.70 -32.56
CA LEU A 108 -3.04 5.92 -33.84
C LEU A 108 -4.45 5.31 -33.85
N CYS A 109 -4.77 4.42 -32.91
CA CYS A 109 -6.12 3.90 -32.73
C CYS A 109 -7.09 4.95 -32.13
N THR A 110 -6.60 6.13 -31.76
CA THR A 110 -7.38 7.23 -31.17
C THR A 110 -7.16 8.52 -31.97
N ASP A 111 -8.05 9.50 -31.77
CA ASP A 111 -7.82 10.87 -32.21
C ASP A 111 -6.79 11.54 -31.30
N ILE A 112 -5.50 11.36 -31.66
CA ILE A 112 -4.38 11.83 -30.83
C ILE A 112 -4.41 13.34 -30.63
N ASP A 113 -4.75 14.12 -31.69
CA ASP A 113 -4.84 15.57 -31.58
C ASP A 113 -5.88 16.02 -30.56
N ARG A 114 -6.99 15.31 -30.49
CA ARG A 114 -8.04 15.57 -29.50
C ARG A 114 -7.60 15.16 -28.11
N MET A 115 -6.92 14.02 -27.98
CA MET A 115 -6.41 13.54 -26.70
C MET A 115 -5.34 14.47 -26.14
N GLU A 116 -4.44 14.98 -26.96
CA GLU A 116 -3.42 15.96 -26.55
C GLU A 116 -4.06 17.27 -26.09
N LYS A 117 -5.10 17.77 -26.80
CA LYS A 117 -5.84 18.95 -26.36
C LYS A 117 -6.53 18.75 -25.00
N ILE A 118 -7.02 17.56 -24.72
CA ILE A 118 -7.57 17.19 -23.42
C ILE A 118 -6.44 17.17 -22.39
N ALA A 119 -5.35 16.47 -22.68
CA ALA A 119 -4.20 16.32 -21.79
C ALA A 119 -3.58 17.67 -21.39
N LEU A 120 -3.51 18.64 -22.31
CA LEU A 120 -3.05 20.01 -22.03
C LEU A 120 -3.91 20.73 -20.97
N GLN A 121 -5.15 20.29 -20.74
CA GLN A 121 -6.06 20.85 -19.75
C GLN A 121 -6.06 20.07 -18.42
N MET A 122 -5.41 18.90 -18.38
CA MET A 122 -5.40 18.05 -17.19
C MET A 122 -4.31 18.47 -16.21
N PRO A 123 -4.64 18.56 -14.92
CA PRO A 123 -3.74 19.13 -13.92
C PRO A 123 -2.44 18.33 -13.71
N LEU A 124 -2.45 17.03 -13.99
CA LEU A 124 -1.28 16.17 -13.77
C LEU A 124 -0.38 15.99 -15.01
N SER A 125 -0.78 16.46 -16.19
CA SER A 125 -0.02 16.22 -17.43
C SER A 125 1.36 16.89 -17.42
N ALA A 126 1.49 18.07 -16.80
CA ALA A 126 2.76 18.79 -16.66
C ALA A 126 3.51 18.45 -15.37
N ILE A 127 2.94 17.62 -14.50
CA ILE A 127 3.47 17.35 -13.17
C ILE A 127 4.43 16.16 -13.19
N ASN A 128 5.52 16.26 -12.43
CA ASN A 128 6.45 15.15 -12.25
C ASN A 128 5.83 14.08 -11.32
N ARG A 129 5.29 13.05 -11.92
CA ARG A 129 4.76 11.86 -11.27
C ARG A 129 5.77 10.71 -11.34
N PRO A 130 5.79 9.80 -10.37
CA PRO A 130 4.90 9.67 -9.19
C PRO A 130 5.34 10.51 -7.95
N SER A 131 6.31 11.40 -8.08
CA SER A 131 6.82 12.17 -6.94
C SER A 131 5.76 13.05 -6.30
N TRP A 132 4.92 13.71 -7.12
CA TRP A 132 3.81 14.51 -6.64
C TRP A 132 2.77 13.66 -5.89
N ASP A 133 2.40 12.52 -6.46
CA ASP A 133 1.43 11.60 -5.86
C ASP A 133 1.90 11.11 -4.48
N ARG A 134 3.16 10.68 -4.41
CA ARG A 134 3.77 10.22 -3.15
C ARG A 134 3.74 11.29 -2.07
N LYS A 135 4.05 12.55 -2.44
CA LYS A 135 4.01 13.68 -1.51
C LYS A 135 2.58 13.92 -1.05
N PHE A 136 1.64 14.06 -1.99
CA PHE A 136 0.25 14.33 -1.68
C PHE A 136 -0.36 13.27 -0.76
N LEU A 137 -0.16 11.98 -1.06
CA LEU A 137 -0.69 10.90 -0.24
C LEU A 137 -0.16 10.90 1.19
N LYS A 138 1.14 11.17 1.38
CA LYS A 138 1.74 11.29 2.72
C LYS A 138 1.19 12.45 3.55
N GLU A 139 0.77 13.52 2.89
CA GLU A 139 0.21 14.71 3.53
C GLU A 139 -1.32 14.58 3.77
N ASN A 140 -1.96 13.56 3.21
CA ASN A 140 -3.42 13.43 3.20
C ASN A 140 -3.91 12.04 3.65
N GLY A 141 -3.47 11.59 4.81
CA GLY A 141 -4.02 10.44 5.51
C GLY A 141 -3.52 9.08 5.05
N PHE A 142 -2.39 9.03 4.34
CA PHE A 142 -1.73 7.78 3.99
C PHE A 142 -0.34 7.67 4.59
N GLU A 143 -0.06 6.53 5.18
CA GLU A 143 1.27 6.12 5.62
C GLU A 143 1.88 5.08 4.67
N SER A 144 3.15 4.77 4.86
CA SER A 144 3.85 3.69 4.13
C SER A 144 3.72 3.80 2.61
N VAL A 145 3.78 5.02 2.06
CA VAL A 145 3.63 5.27 0.62
C VAL A 145 4.88 4.81 -0.13
N ALA A 146 4.77 3.69 -0.83
CA ALA A 146 5.81 3.10 -1.67
C ALA A 146 5.50 3.31 -3.16
N VAL A 147 6.54 3.39 -3.97
CA VAL A 147 6.48 3.55 -5.43
C VAL A 147 7.30 2.47 -6.11
N ASP A 148 6.70 1.77 -7.07
CA ASP A 148 7.37 0.82 -7.96
C ASP A 148 7.34 1.37 -9.39
N THR A 149 8.47 1.86 -9.87
CA THR A 149 8.63 2.37 -11.25
C THR A 149 8.98 1.26 -12.25
N GLY A 150 9.19 0.03 -11.79
CA GLY A 150 9.46 -1.14 -12.63
C GLY A 150 8.26 -2.05 -12.83
N ILE A 151 7.08 -1.71 -12.31
CA ILE A 151 5.87 -2.55 -12.36
C ILE A 151 5.47 -2.91 -13.79
N TRP A 152 5.65 -2.00 -14.75
CA TRP A 152 5.34 -2.19 -16.16
C TRP A 152 6.02 -3.40 -16.77
N GLN A 153 7.24 -3.73 -16.32
CA GLN A 153 7.99 -4.90 -16.81
C GLN A 153 7.27 -6.22 -16.49
N ARG A 154 6.43 -6.24 -15.45
CA ARG A 154 5.70 -7.42 -14.98
C ARG A 154 4.27 -7.51 -15.49
N VAL A 155 3.65 -6.35 -15.76
CA VAL A 155 2.21 -6.29 -16.05
C VAL A 155 1.88 -6.00 -17.52
N TRP A 156 2.83 -5.48 -18.29
CA TRP A 156 2.65 -5.18 -19.70
C TRP A 156 3.05 -6.35 -20.61
N SER A 157 2.30 -6.53 -21.69
CA SER A 157 2.69 -7.38 -22.82
C SER A 157 3.94 -6.83 -23.52
N GLN A 158 4.54 -7.62 -24.40
CA GLN A 158 5.69 -7.14 -25.20
C GLN A 158 5.29 -5.97 -26.11
N GLU A 159 4.08 -6.02 -26.68
CA GLU A 159 3.52 -4.97 -27.50
C GLU A 159 3.30 -3.66 -26.71
N GLU A 160 2.70 -3.73 -25.51
CA GLU A 160 2.58 -2.57 -24.62
C GLU A 160 3.94 -1.98 -24.23
N LYS A 161 4.95 -2.83 -23.99
CA LYS A 161 6.31 -2.38 -23.67
C LYS A 161 6.96 -1.59 -24.79
N LEU A 162 6.70 -1.94 -26.05
CA LEU A 162 7.20 -1.21 -27.22
C LEU A 162 6.39 0.07 -27.44
N ASN A 163 5.05 -0.01 -27.33
CA ASN A 163 4.18 1.13 -27.51
C ASN A 163 4.41 2.26 -26.49
N TYR A 164 4.78 1.92 -25.26
CA TYR A 164 4.80 2.85 -24.12
C TYR A 164 6.13 2.92 -23.39
N HIS A 165 7.24 2.56 -24.05
CA HIS A 165 8.56 2.53 -23.43
C HIS A 165 8.97 3.88 -22.85
N SER A 166 8.67 4.98 -23.53
CA SER A 166 8.95 6.35 -23.09
C SER A 166 8.05 6.84 -21.94
N THR A 167 6.94 6.15 -21.69
CA THR A 167 5.97 6.50 -20.66
C THR A 167 5.69 5.33 -19.71
N PRO A 168 6.72 4.79 -19.02
CA PRO A 168 6.59 3.58 -18.23
C PRO A 168 5.59 3.75 -17.09
N MET A 169 4.73 2.74 -16.92
CA MET A 169 3.78 2.70 -15.81
C MET A 169 4.51 2.57 -14.48
N PHE A 170 4.07 3.32 -13.50
CA PHE A 170 4.42 3.15 -12.10
C PHE A 170 3.24 2.62 -11.30
N MET A 171 3.52 2.01 -10.16
CA MET A 171 2.52 1.67 -9.16
C MET A 171 2.82 2.42 -7.87
N ILE A 172 1.79 3.00 -7.28
CA ILE A 172 1.82 3.54 -5.93
C ILE A 172 1.06 2.59 -5.03
N SER A 173 1.68 2.21 -3.93
CA SER A 173 1.04 1.46 -2.85
C SER A 173 1.07 2.33 -1.60
N ALA A 174 -0.09 2.58 -1.02
CA ALA A 174 -0.22 3.38 0.20
C ALA A 174 -1.20 2.71 1.16
N VAL A 175 -1.00 2.95 2.46
CA VAL A 175 -1.88 2.43 3.51
C VAL A 175 -2.55 3.61 4.18
N LYS A 176 -3.89 3.58 4.31
CA LYS A 176 -4.62 4.61 5.05
C LYS A 176 -4.18 4.59 6.50
N GLU A 177 -3.90 5.77 7.05
CA GLU A 177 -3.59 5.93 8.47
C GLU A 177 -4.70 5.34 9.35
N GLU A 178 -4.30 4.62 10.38
CA GLU A 178 -5.25 4.23 11.41
C GLU A 178 -5.64 5.49 12.21
N LYS A 179 -6.92 5.83 12.28
CA LYS A 179 -7.38 6.95 13.11
C LYS A 179 -6.96 6.66 14.55
N ASN A 180 -6.08 7.49 15.09
CA ASN A 180 -5.89 7.54 16.53
C ASN A 180 -7.23 7.97 17.16
N VAL A 181 -7.92 7.08 17.85
CA VAL A 181 -9.16 7.36 18.60
C VAL A 181 -8.89 8.26 19.81
N TRP A 182 -7.75 8.92 19.85
CA TRP A 182 -7.34 9.80 20.93
C TRP A 182 -7.07 11.22 20.39
N SER A 183 -8.13 11.97 20.10
CA SER A 183 -8.08 13.42 20.12
C SER A 183 -9.40 13.94 20.69
N GLU A 184 -9.24 14.64 21.81
CA GLU A 184 -10.17 15.57 22.41
C GLU A 184 -11.35 15.03 23.23
N SER A 185 -11.09 14.65 24.48
CA SER A 185 -11.87 15.16 25.61
C SER A 185 -11.04 15.15 26.88
N ASP A 186 -11.04 16.31 27.50
CA ASP A 186 -10.73 16.64 28.88
C ASP A 186 -9.28 16.82 29.29
N GLY A 187 -9.07 18.08 29.65
CA GLY A 187 -7.85 18.64 30.12
C GLY A 187 -7.44 18.23 31.55
N MET A 188 -6.19 18.54 31.82
CA MET A 188 -5.54 18.69 33.13
C MET A 188 -5.42 17.47 34.02
N GLY A 189 -4.20 17.01 34.12
CA GLY A 189 -3.71 16.16 35.18
C GLY A 189 -2.26 15.77 34.96
N ASP A 190 -1.40 16.49 35.59
CA ASP A 190 0.06 16.36 35.67
C ASP A 190 0.49 14.97 36.12
N SER A 191 1.69 14.59 35.67
CA SER A 191 2.63 13.63 36.22
C SER A 191 2.60 12.17 35.77
N ASP A 192 3.78 11.78 35.37
CA ASP A 192 4.37 10.45 35.28
C ASP A 192 4.01 9.60 34.04
N SER A 193 4.83 9.81 33.01
CA SER A 193 4.80 9.03 31.77
C SER A 193 5.38 7.61 31.96
N GLY A 194 4.66 6.78 32.67
CA GLY A 194 4.81 5.34 32.58
C GLY A 194 4.11 4.84 31.34
N TYR A 195 4.85 4.71 30.24
CA TYR A 195 4.38 4.07 29.01
C TYR A 195 3.86 2.66 29.34
N ASP A 196 2.54 2.46 29.24
CA ASP A 196 1.91 1.20 29.65
C ASP A 196 1.92 0.18 28.50
N ARG A 197 3.07 -0.49 28.30
CA ARG A 197 3.27 -1.57 27.31
C ARG A 197 2.18 -2.64 27.33
N LYS A 198 1.61 -2.91 28.48
CA LYS A 198 0.58 -3.92 28.64
C LYS A 198 -0.69 -3.52 27.92
N ARG A 199 -1.01 -2.22 27.89
CA ARG A 199 -2.20 -1.66 27.27
C ARG A 199 -2.13 -1.73 25.74
N ASP A 200 -0.98 -1.39 25.12
CA ASP A 200 -0.82 -1.45 23.66
C ASP A 200 -0.88 -2.89 23.13
N LEU A 201 -0.29 -3.84 23.86
CA LEU A 201 -0.41 -5.27 23.56
C LEU A 201 -1.83 -5.79 23.78
N GLU A 202 -2.51 -5.34 24.84
CA GLU A 202 -3.89 -5.70 25.12
C GLU A 202 -4.84 -5.14 24.06
N ASP A 203 -4.65 -3.92 23.58
CA ASP A 203 -5.47 -3.32 22.54
C ASP A 203 -5.27 -4.01 21.17
N ALA A 204 -4.04 -4.36 20.82
CA ALA A 204 -3.75 -5.16 19.63
C ALA A 204 -4.35 -6.58 19.73
N MET A 205 -4.38 -7.16 20.93
CA MET A 205 -4.93 -8.48 21.22
C MET A 205 -6.45 -8.52 21.35
N LEU A 206 -7.07 -7.45 21.83
CA LEU A 206 -8.52 -7.32 21.99
C LEU A 206 -9.29 -7.28 20.67
N CYS A 207 -8.60 -7.03 19.57
CA CYS A 207 -9.22 -6.92 18.25
C CYS A 207 -9.56 -8.24 17.56
N ALA A 208 -9.22 -9.41 18.12
CA ALA A 208 -9.60 -10.71 17.58
C ALA A 208 -10.54 -11.44 18.55
N ALA A 209 -11.81 -11.57 18.18
CA ALA A 209 -12.77 -12.37 18.94
C ALA A 209 -12.43 -13.87 18.89
N PRO A 210 -12.89 -14.70 19.85
CA PRO A 210 -12.75 -16.14 19.81
C PRO A 210 -13.23 -16.71 18.46
N GLY A 211 -12.44 -17.61 17.86
CA GLY A 211 -12.72 -18.17 16.54
C GLY A 211 -12.29 -17.27 15.36
N MET A 212 -11.63 -16.16 15.61
CA MET A 212 -11.23 -15.21 14.56
C MET A 212 -9.72 -15.11 14.36
N LYS A 213 -9.35 -14.67 13.15
CA LYS A 213 -7.99 -14.33 12.77
C LYS A 213 -7.95 -12.87 12.32
N LYS A 214 -6.98 -12.10 12.82
CA LYS A 214 -6.77 -10.71 12.42
C LYS A 214 -5.29 -10.48 12.12
N SER A 215 -5.01 -9.72 11.05
CA SER A 215 -3.66 -9.26 10.69
C SER A 215 -3.62 -7.75 10.67
N GLY A 216 -2.46 -7.19 10.99
CA GLY A 216 -2.26 -5.74 11.02
C GLY A 216 -0.80 -5.40 11.31
N PHE A 217 -0.60 -4.18 11.79
CA PHE A 217 0.70 -3.68 12.24
C PHE A 217 0.62 -3.33 13.72
N LEU A 218 1.48 -3.95 14.53
CA LEU A 218 1.68 -3.62 15.93
C LEU A 218 2.60 -2.40 16.01
N ARG A 219 2.09 -1.31 16.56
CA ARG A 219 2.88 -0.09 16.78
C ARG A 219 3.48 -0.11 18.18
N LEU A 220 4.77 0.07 18.28
CA LEU A 220 5.55 0.09 19.51
C LEU A 220 6.39 1.36 19.59
N GLY A 221 6.85 1.71 20.78
CA GLY A 221 7.70 2.90 20.98
C GLY A 221 7.03 4.21 20.59
N GLY A 222 5.74 4.40 20.92
CA GLY A 222 4.99 5.60 20.52
C GLY A 222 4.78 5.73 19.00
N GLY A 223 4.84 4.61 18.27
CA GLY A 223 4.68 4.58 16.82
C GLY A 223 6.00 4.55 16.04
N GLU A 224 7.13 4.58 16.71
CA GLU A 224 8.45 4.49 16.07
C GLU A 224 8.63 3.16 15.31
N PHE A 225 8.11 2.08 15.88
CA PHE A 225 8.20 0.74 15.31
C PHE A 225 6.82 0.26 14.86
N SER A 226 6.76 -0.33 13.67
CA SER A 226 5.54 -0.86 13.07
C SER A 226 5.81 -2.29 12.60
N LEU A 227 5.39 -3.28 13.40
CA LEU A 227 5.69 -4.70 13.20
C LEU A 227 4.48 -5.42 12.58
N PRO A 228 4.63 -6.10 11.42
CA PRO A 228 3.53 -6.85 10.81
C PRO A 228 3.19 -8.08 11.65
N TYR A 229 1.95 -8.18 12.11
CA TYR A 229 1.49 -9.29 12.94
C TYR A 229 0.26 -10.01 12.39
N THR A 230 0.00 -11.21 12.90
CA THR A 230 -1.27 -11.89 12.81
C THR A 230 -1.60 -12.50 14.17
N VAL A 231 -2.78 -12.19 14.69
CA VAL A 231 -3.36 -12.86 15.86
C VAL A 231 -4.39 -13.87 15.42
N ILE A 232 -4.32 -15.08 15.96
CA ILE A 232 -5.27 -16.15 15.73
C ILE A 232 -5.83 -16.54 17.10
N CYS A 233 -7.09 -16.20 17.34
CA CYS A 233 -7.81 -16.58 18.55
C CYS A 233 -8.58 -17.86 18.30
N GLY A 234 -8.20 -18.92 19.02
CA GLY A 234 -8.91 -20.18 18.97
C GLY A 234 -10.35 -20.09 19.50
N SER A 235 -11.18 -21.05 19.13
CA SER A 235 -12.57 -21.12 19.59
C SER A 235 -12.67 -21.53 21.07
N HIS A 236 -11.59 -22.06 21.64
CA HIS A 236 -11.55 -22.55 23.02
C HIS A 236 -10.45 -21.82 23.82
N PRO A 237 -10.65 -21.62 25.13
CA PRO A 237 -9.62 -21.08 26.01
C PRO A 237 -8.36 -21.94 26.01
N GLY A 238 -7.22 -21.29 26.17
CA GLY A 238 -5.91 -21.95 26.23
C GLY A 238 -4.77 -20.95 26.42
N LYS A 239 -3.56 -21.40 26.19
CA LYS A 239 -2.36 -20.59 26.35
C LYS A 239 -2.20 -19.60 25.18
N THR A 240 -1.50 -18.50 25.44
CA THR A 240 -1.02 -17.61 24.37
C THR A 240 0.40 -17.99 23.99
N VAL A 241 0.63 -18.13 22.70
CA VAL A 241 1.94 -18.40 22.10
C VAL A 241 2.32 -17.21 21.24
N LEU A 242 3.48 -16.60 21.51
CA LEU A 242 4.08 -15.58 20.67
C LEU A 242 5.16 -16.23 19.80
N ILE A 243 5.11 -15.97 18.50
CA ILE A 243 6.10 -16.40 17.53
C ILE A 243 6.62 -15.15 16.82
N THR A 244 7.91 -14.89 16.93
CA THR A 244 8.58 -13.80 16.22
C THR A 244 9.45 -14.36 15.10
N ALA A 245 9.46 -13.69 13.96
CA ALA A 245 10.32 -14.01 12.83
C ALA A 245 11.13 -12.78 12.41
N ALA A 246 12.25 -13.04 11.74
CA ALA A 246 13.17 -12.00 11.27
C ALA A 246 13.58 -11.04 12.40
N VAL A 247 14.20 -11.57 13.43
CA VAL A 247 14.99 -10.78 14.40
C VAL A 247 16.10 -10.03 13.65
N HIS A 248 16.60 -10.62 12.57
CA HIS A 248 17.40 -9.96 11.54
C HIS A 248 16.62 -9.90 10.21
N GLY A 249 16.69 -8.77 9.55
CA GLY A 249 15.97 -8.55 8.27
C GLY A 249 16.34 -9.49 7.13
N GLY A 250 17.53 -10.10 7.18
CA GLY A 250 17.99 -11.10 6.21
C GLY A 250 17.45 -12.52 6.41
N GLU A 251 16.67 -12.78 7.46
CA GLU A 251 16.12 -14.11 7.76
C GLU A 251 14.84 -14.42 6.96
N TYR A 252 14.92 -14.37 5.63
CA TYR A 252 13.76 -14.51 4.71
C TYR A 252 13.00 -15.82 4.91
N VAL A 253 13.67 -16.91 5.23
CA VAL A 253 13.05 -18.22 5.48
C VAL A 253 12.11 -18.15 6.69
N GLY A 254 12.52 -17.44 7.74
CA GLY A 254 11.71 -17.22 8.94
C GLY A 254 10.46 -16.37 8.62
N ILE A 255 10.62 -15.31 7.81
CA ILE A 255 9.51 -14.48 7.36
C ILE A 255 8.50 -15.29 6.57
N GLN A 256 8.97 -16.07 5.58
CA GLN A 256 8.12 -16.90 4.76
C GLN A 256 7.38 -17.95 5.60
N ALA A 257 8.07 -18.60 6.53
CA ALA A 257 7.47 -19.56 7.45
C ALA A 257 6.35 -18.92 8.30
N ALA A 258 6.57 -17.71 8.84
CA ALA A 258 5.56 -17.00 9.61
C ALA A 258 4.34 -16.60 8.77
N VAL A 259 4.55 -16.18 7.51
CA VAL A 259 3.46 -15.87 6.56
C VAL A 259 2.64 -17.11 6.25
N GLU A 260 3.29 -18.24 5.92
CA GLU A 260 2.59 -19.50 5.65
C GLU A 260 1.87 -20.04 6.89
N LEU A 261 2.48 -19.93 8.06
CA LEU A 261 1.86 -20.36 9.31
C LEU A 261 0.62 -19.52 9.61
N ALA A 262 0.67 -18.20 9.39
CA ALA A 262 -0.47 -17.31 9.52
C ALA A 262 -1.63 -17.71 8.60
N ASP A 263 -1.34 -18.23 7.40
CA ASP A 263 -2.38 -18.71 6.48
C ASP A 263 -2.93 -20.08 6.88
N LYS A 264 -2.04 -21.02 7.19
CA LYS A 264 -2.38 -22.43 7.45
C LYS A 264 -3.09 -22.67 8.79
N LEU A 265 -2.78 -21.89 9.83
CA LEU A 265 -3.43 -22.04 11.13
C LEU A 265 -4.91 -21.64 11.03
N LYS A 266 -5.78 -22.52 11.50
CA LYS A 266 -7.24 -22.30 11.52
C LYS A 266 -7.71 -22.12 12.97
N PRO A 267 -8.48 -21.05 13.27
CA PRO A 267 -8.97 -20.78 14.63
C PRO A 267 -9.69 -21.98 15.28
N GLU A 268 -10.43 -22.75 14.49
CA GLU A 268 -11.19 -23.92 14.97
C GLU A 268 -10.29 -25.04 15.51
N LYS A 269 -9.01 -25.04 15.14
CA LYS A 269 -8.01 -26.05 15.57
C LYS A 269 -7.09 -25.57 16.68
N ILE A 270 -7.32 -24.35 17.18
CA ILE A 270 -6.46 -23.72 18.18
C ILE A 270 -7.19 -23.62 19.51
N HIS A 271 -6.51 -24.01 20.59
CA HIS A 271 -6.89 -23.75 21.95
C HIS A 271 -6.03 -22.61 22.47
N GLY A 272 -6.65 -21.47 22.83
CA GLY A 272 -5.95 -20.27 23.23
C GLY A 272 -5.66 -19.32 22.09
N ARG A 273 -4.46 -18.76 22.03
CA ARG A 273 -4.12 -17.68 21.09
C ARG A 273 -2.73 -17.87 20.50
N VAL A 274 -2.57 -17.61 19.22
CA VAL A 274 -1.26 -17.53 18.55
C VAL A 274 -1.07 -16.11 18.03
N ILE A 275 0.03 -15.48 18.41
CA ILE A 275 0.46 -14.17 17.92
C ILE A 275 1.70 -14.41 17.07
N LEU A 276 1.65 -14.01 15.82
CA LEU A 276 2.75 -14.12 14.85
C LEU A 276 3.25 -12.71 14.52
N VAL A 277 4.45 -12.36 14.93
CA VAL A 277 5.16 -11.16 14.46
C VAL A 277 6.06 -11.59 13.31
N LYS A 278 5.67 -11.21 12.08
CA LYS A 278 6.27 -11.75 10.86
C LYS A 278 7.65 -11.18 10.54
N THR A 279 7.93 -9.97 11.01
CA THR A 279 9.23 -9.31 10.80
C THR A 279 9.46 -8.35 11.95
N VAL A 280 10.41 -8.68 12.83
CA VAL A 280 10.78 -7.82 13.96
C VAL A 280 11.64 -6.67 13.46
N CYS A 281 12.75 -6.96 12.77
CA CYS A 281 13.61 -5.92 12.22
C CYS A 281 13.23 -5.55 10.79
N ARG A 282 12.10 -4.85 10.66
CA ARG A 282 11.52 -4.48 9.38
C ARG A 282 12.45 -3.59 8.54
N LYS A 283 13.17 -2.67 9.16
CA LYS A 283 14.07 -1.76 8.45
C LYS A 283 15.23 -2.50 7.78
N GLU A 284 15.87 -3.42 8.48
CA GLU A 284 16.91 -4.29 7.91
C GLU A 284 16.38 -5.12 6.72
N PHE A 285 15.12 -5.60 6.84
CA PHE A 285 14.48 -6.32 5.74
C PHE A 285 14.25 -5.43 4.51
N GLU A 286 13.72 -4.22 4.70
CA GLU A 286 13.43 -3.27 3.63
C GLU A 286 14.70 -2.76 2.95
N GLU A 287 15.76 -2.51 3.71
CA GLU A 287 17.04 -2.01 3.21
C GLU A 287 18.03 -3.13 2.83
N ARG A 288 17.65 -4.40 3.05
CA ARG A 288 18.47 -5.59 2.77
C ARG A 288 19.85 -5.55 3.43
N SER A 289 19.91 -5.01 4.64
CA SER A 289 21.17 -4.83 5.38
C SER A 289 21.60 -6.07 6.19
N GLY A 290 20.88 -7.18 6.06
CA GLY A 290 21.23 -8.45 6.67
C GLY A 290 20.89 -8.48 8.17
N SER A 291 21.88 -8.35 9.04
CA SER A 291 21.74 -8.46 10.50
C SER A 291 22.17 -7.20 11.27
N ILE A 292 22.51 -6.14 10.55
CA ILE A 292 22.99 -4.88 11.14
C ILE A 292 22.03 -3.76 10.75
N CYS A 293 21.53 -3.05 11.72
CA CYS A 293 20.66 -1.91 11.47
C CYS A 293 21.43 -0.76 10.78
N PRO A 294 20.95 -0.23 9.67
CA PRO A 294 21.65 0.83 8.94
C PRO A 294 21.73 2.16 9.67
N GLU A 295 20.87 2.40 10.68
CA GLU A 295 20.79 3.69 11.37
C GLU A 295 21.76 3.79 12.55
N ASP A 296 22.00 2.69 13.27
CA ASP A 296 22.81 2.71 14.49
C ASP A 296 23.91 1.62 14.52
N GLU A 297 24.09 0.91 13.40
CA GLU A 297 25.11 -0.12 13.20
C GLU A 297 25.07 -1.26 14.24
N LYS A 298 23.93 -1.47 14.90
CA LYS A 298 23.74 -2.49 15.92
C LYS A 298 23.03 -3.73 15.38
N ASN A 299 23.35 -4.85 16.01
CA ASN A 299 22.65 -6.12 15.81
C ASN A 299 21.61 -6.29 16.92
N LEU A 300 20.31 -6.38 16.54
CA LEU A 300 19.22 -6.50 17.49
C LEU A 300 19.41 -7.65 18.47
N ASN A 301 19.90 -8.80 18.01
CA ASN A 301 20.12 -9.99 18.84
C ASN A 301 21.32 -9.89 19.82
N ARG A 302 21.97 -8.74 19.87
CA ARG A 302 23.08 -8.44 20.78
C ARG A 302 22.74 -7.38 21.83
N VAL A 303 21.56 -6.78 21.73
CA VAL A 303 21.18 -5.64 22.58
C VAL A 303 20.01 -5.94 23.51
N PHE A 304 19.42 -7.13 23.47
CA PHE A 304 18.44 -7.56 24.47
C PHE A 304 19.02 -7.57 25.89
N PRO A 305 18.24 -7.14 26.90
CA PRO A 305 16.82 -6.83 26.96
C PRO A 305 16.44 -5.42 26.46
N GLY A 306 17.37 -4.67 25.89
CA GLY A 306 17.15 -3.34 25.38
C GLY A 306 17.28 -2.21 26.39
N ASN A 307 17.16 -0.98 25.91
CA ASN A 307 17.20 0.24 26.70
C ASN A 307 16.26 1.30 26.06
N PRO A 308 15.21 1.76 26.75
CA PRO A 308 14.27 2.73 26.22
C PRO A 308 14.89 4.11 25.91
N GLN A 309 16.05 4.39 26.47
CA GLN A 309 16.80 5.64 26.27
C GLN A 309 18.01 5.46 25.33
N GLY A 310 18.18 4.26 24.77
CA GLY A 310 19.29 3.92 23.90
C GLY A 310 19.06 4.31 22.42
N THR A 311 19.88 3.72 21.56
CA THR A 311 19.75 3.89 20.11
C THR A 311 18.54 3.11 19.58
N ARG A 312 18.30 3.15 18.28
CA ARG A 312 17.13 2.51 17.67
C ARG A 312 16.99 1.02 18.02
N MET A 313 18.07 0.24 17.88
CA MET A 313 18.00 -1.19 18.18
C MET A 313 17.87 -1.48 19.68
N ASP A 314 18.44 -0.65 20.55
CA ASP A 314 18.24 -0.76 22.00
C ASP A 314 16.76 -0.53 22.34
N ARG A 315 16.12 0.46 21.75
CA ARG A 315 14.68 0.74 21.96
C ARG A 315 13.81 -0.36 21.39
N LEU A 316 14.10 -0.85 20.16
CA LEU A 316 13.35 -1.97 19.58
C LEU A 316 13.46 -3.23 20.44
N ALA A 317 14.67 -3.57 20.92
CA ALA A 317 14.86 -4.71 21.82
C ALA A 317 14.10 -4.57 23.15
N TYR A 318 13.95 -3.34 23.63
CA TYR A 318 13.17 -3.05 24.83
C TYR A 318 11.66 -3.21 24.61
N GLU A 319 11.15 -2.94 23.41
CA GLU A 319 9.73 -3.03 23.06
C GLU A 319 9.28 -4.46 22.67
N VAL A 320 10.19 -5.30 22.21
CA VAL A 320 9.90 -6.69 21.77
C VAL A 320 10.10 -7.69 22.90
#